data_31cc03710a0bd52d85f40993906c21fc
#
_entry.id   31cc03710a0bd52d85f40993906c21fc
#
_cell.length_a   1.000
_cell.length_b   1.000
_cell.length_c   1.000
_cell.angle_alpha   90.00
_cell.angle_beta   90.00
_cell.angle_gamma   90.00
#
_symmetry.space_group_name_H-M   'P 1'
#
loop_
_entity.id
_entity.type
_entity.pdbx_description
1 polymer ?
#
loop_
_entity_poly.entity_id
_entity_poly.type
_entity_poly.pdbx_seq_one_letter_code
_entity_poly.pdbx_strand_id
1 'polypeptide(L)'
;DFKDSRVFRWDWIGNDPGFADKNNRHGTITLVQALTASCDAYFFQVGGTLNQKDPALLPSYALQLGFGAKTGLPDLPELLGQIPSPDNIGQIAIEQGRSWDVVDALNEVIGQGDVKVTPIQVGHMMVAIANGGTLWRPWVVQGVGTSGNSTYTGAPQAQGTINIQPKVLDGIKQGLCGVTMDDNLGTAHWFLRNWDFGRTAFCGKTGTAESTAHPNGWFAAYAGPPGANKPPDIAIAVLVEHGREGSETAGPIVRRIVEAYYHIPYNAWPEFWQEQYLKMPDPTASDGGRH
;
A
#
# COMPACT_ATOMS: atom_id res chain seq x y z
N ASP A 1 18.29 1.56 -13.82
CA ASP A 1 17.09 2.24 -14.31
C ASP A 1 16.35 1.35 -15.30
N PHE A 2 15.10 1.07 -15.05
CA PHE A 2 14.22 0.36 -15.98
C PHE A 2 13.47 1.38 -16.84
N LYS A 3 13.12 0.97 -18.05
CA LYS A 3 12.26 1.78 -18.91
C LYS A 3 10.81 1.33 -18.70
N ASP A 4 9.91 2.28 -18.61
CA ASP A 4 8.48 2.03 -18.81
C ASP A 4 8.30 1.61 -20.27
N SER A 5 8.58 0.33 -20.54
CA SER A 5 8.60 -0.22 -21.87
C SER A 5 7.56 -1.32 -22.01
N ARG A 6 6.96 -1.38 -23.20
CA ARG A 6 5.97 -2.37 -23.60
C ARG A 6 6.52 -3.80 -23.76
N VAL A 7 7.72 -4.09 -23.27
CA VAL A 7 8.38 -5.38 -23.49
C VAL A 7 7.63 -6.53 -22.79
N PHE A 8 6.89 -6.22 -21.73
CA PHE A 8 6.03 -7.20 -21.04
C PHE A 8 4.56 -7.06 -21.45
N ARG A 9 4.29 -7.02 -22.76
CA ARG A 9 2.94 -7.14 -23.29
C ARG A 9 2.45 -8.58 -23.15
N TRP A 10 1.92 -8.88 -22.00
CA TRP A 10 1.00 -9.99 -21.86
C TRP A 10 -0.39 -9.50 -22.26
N ASP A 11 -1.19 -10.32 -22.92
CA ASP A 11 -2.51 -9.88 -23.42
C ASP A 11 -3.42 -9.35 -22.30
N TRP A 12 -3.23 -9.83 -21.08
CA TRP A 12 -3.97 -9.34 -19.91
C TRP A 12 -3.48 -7.99 -19.36
N ILE A 13 -2.21 -7.63 -19.56
CA ILE A 13 -1.69 -6.29 -19.26
C ILE A 13 -2.23 -5.27 -20.26
N GLY A 14 -2.63 -5.71 -21.45
CA GLY A 14 -3.20 -4.86 -22.48
C GLY A 14 -4.52 -4.17 -22.12
N ASN A 15 -5.16 -4.62 -21.03
CA ASN A 15 -6.35 -4.00 -20.47
C ASN A 15 -6.04 -2.93 -19.41
N ASP A 16 -4.77 -2.78 -18.98
CA ASP A 16 -4.37 -1.67 -18.12
C ASP A 16 -4.45 -0.36 -18.92
N PRO A 17 -5.32 0.61 -18.51
CA PRO A 17 -5.42 1.90 -19.18
C PRO A 17 -4.08 2.63 -19.32
N GLY A 18 -3.16 2.44 -18.36
CA GLY A 18 -1.80 2.99 -18.41
C GLY A 18 -0.96 2.47 -19.57
N PHE A 19 -1.23 1.25 -20.07
CA PHE A 19 -0.54 0.66 -21.22
C PHE A 19 -1.21 1.00 -22.55
N ALA A 20 -2.51 1.19 -22.58
CA ALA A 20 -3.26 1.52 -23.78
C ALA A 20 -3.09 2.98 -24.19
N ASP A 21 -2.86 3.88 -23.25
CA ASP A 21 -2.71 5.31 -23.49
C ASP A 21 -1.24 5.65 -23.77
N LYS A 22 -0.99 6.07 -25.02
CA LYS A 22 0.34 6.54 -25.44
C LYS A 22 0.81 7.78 -24.68
N ASN A 23 -0.10 8.51 -24.03
CA ASN A 23 0.19 9.72 -23.27
C ASN A 23 0.54 9.43 -21.81
N ASN A 24 0.25 8.23 -21.29
CA ASN A 24 0.53 7.82 -19.91
C ASN A 24 1.88 7.11 -19.73
N ARG A 25 2.82 7.28 -20.65
CA ARG A 25 4.13 6.66 -20.55
C ARG A 25 5.03 7.48 -19.64
N HIS A 26 5.53 6.84 -18.60
CA HIS A 26 6.51 7.45 -17.69
C HIS A 26 7.92 7.56 -18.30
N GLY A 27 8.20 6.88 -19.43
CA GLY A 27 9.52 6.89 -20.08
C GLY A 27 10.56 6.13 -19.24
N THR A 28 11.77 6.68 -19.17
CA THR A 28 12.83 6.13 -18.30
C THR A 28 12.71 6.76 -16.94
N ILE A 29 12.45 5.96 -15.93
CA ILE A 29 12.23 6.39 -14.54
C ILE A 29 13.09 5.59 -13.55
N THR A 30 13.38 6.21 -12.43
CA THR A 30 14.06 5.57 -11.30
C THR A 30 13.06 4.76 -10.44
N LEU A 31 13.57 3.91 -9.54
CA LEU A 31 12.73 3.19 -8.56
C LEU A 31 11.85 4.16 -7.74
N VAL A 32 12.41 5.27 -7.29
CA VAL A 32 11.68 6.29 -6.51
C VAL A 32 10.51 6.85 -7.32
N GLN A 33 10.75 7.23 -8.58
CA GLN A 33 9.72 7.72 -9.48
C GLN A 33 8.68 6.64 -9.84
N ALA A 34 9.10 5.39 -10.02
CA ALA A 34 8.20 4.27 -10.28
C ALA A 34 7.26 4.01 -9.10
N LEU A 35 7.77 4.09 -7.86
CA LEU A 35 6.95 3.97 -6.65
C LEU A 35 5.98 5.16 -6.53
N THR A 36 6.45 6.38 -6.80
CA THR A 36 5.64 7.60 -6.83
C THR A 36 4.48 7.51 -7.82
N ALA A 37 4.77 7.08 -9.05
CA ALA A 37 3.82 6.98 -10.14
C ALA A 37 2.97 5.71 -10.10
N SER A 38 3.27 4.77 -9.19
CA SER A 38 2.65 3.43 -9.17
C SER A 38 2.79 2.72 -10.54
N CYS A 39 4.01 2.69 -11.09
CA CYS A 39 4.27 2.20 -12.44
C CYS A 39 4.39 0.67 -12.48
N ASP A 40 3.33 -0.04 -12.80
CA ASP A 40 3.30 -1.50 -12.88
C ASP A 40 4.32 -2.05 -13.87
N ALA A 41 4.51 -1.40 -15.03
CA ALA A 41 5.49 -1.81 -16.02
C ALA A 41 6.93 -1.87 -15.47
N TYR A 42 7.28 -0.95 -14.59
CA TYR A 42 8.57 -0.97 -13.89
C TYR A 42 8.65 -2.17 -12.94
N PHE A 43 7.62 -2.35 -12.11
CA PHE A 43 7.61 -3.41 -11.11
C PHE A 43 7.49 -4.80 -11.73
N PHE A 44 6.81 -4.98 -12.85
CA PHE A 44 6.84 -6.23 -13.61
C PHE A 44 8.26 -6.61 -14.05
N GLN A 45 9.06 -5.66 -14.52
CA GLN A 45 10.47 -5.91 -14.86
C GLN A 45 11.28 -6.31 -13.64
N VAL A 46 11.04 -5.65 -12.50
CA VAL A 46 11.69 -6.00 -11.23
C VAL A 46 11.25 -7.41 -10.79
N GLY A 47 9.96 -7.70 -10.74
CA GLY A 47 9.41 -9.00 -10.35
C GLY A 47 9.93 -10.14 -11.23
N GLY A 48 9.90 -9.98 -12.55
CA GLY A 48 10.44 -10.95 -13.49
C GLY A 48 11.94 -11.19 -13.31
N THR A 49 12.72 -10.13 -13.06
CA THR A 49 14.16 -10.24 -12.80
C THR A 49 14.46 -10.95 -11.48
N LEU A 50 13.70 -10.64 -10.42
CA LEU A 50 13.83 -11.32 -9.14
C LEU A 50 13.47 -12.80 -9.26
N ASN A 51 12.37 -13.12 -9.93
CA ASN A 51 11.94 -14.50 -10.15
C ASN A 51 12.97 -15.34 -10.94
N GLN A 52 13.62 -14.73 -11.95
CA GLN A 52 14.69 -15.41 -12.69
C GLN A 52 15.93 -15.67 -11.81
N LYS A 53 16.22 -14.79 -10.88
CA LYS A 53 17.36 -14.93 -9.98
C LYS A 53 17.08 -15.96 -8.89
N ASP A 54 15.95 -15.88 -8.25
CA ASP A 54 15.44 -16.76 -7.20
C ASP A 54 13.94 -16.50 -7.01
N PRO A 55 13.08 -17.45 -7.38
CA PRO A 55 11.63 -17.30 -7.26
C PRO A 55 11.12 -17.09 -5.83
N ALA A 56 11.89 -17.50 -4.82
CA ALA A 56 11.53 -17.30 -3.41
C ALA A 56 11.92 -15.91 -2.88
N LEU A 57 12.65 -15.11 -3.65
CA LEU A 57 13.23 -13.86 -3.15
C LEU A 57 12.17 -12.81 -2.81
N LEU A 58 11.21 -12.56 -3.72
CA LEU A 58 10.13 -11.60 -3.49
C LEU A 58 9.22 -12.04 -2.32
N PRO A 59 8.71 -13.28 -2.28
CA PRO A 59 7.98 -13.80 -1.12
C PRO A 59 8.75 -13.65 0.19
N SER A 60 10.06 -13.90 0.20
CA SER A 60 10.87 -13.79 1.41
C SER A 60 10.93 -12.37 1.98
N TYR A 61 10.94 -11.35 1.12
CA TYR A 61 10.85 -9.96 1.58
C TYR A 61 9.47 -9.61 2.10
N ALA A 62 8.39 -10.10 1.47
CA ALA A 62 7.03 -9.91 1.97
C ALA A 62 6.87 -10.51 3.38
N LEU A 63 7.39 -11.72 3.61
CA LEU A 63 7.39 -12.35 4.94
C LEU A 63 8.21 -11.53 5.97
N GLN A 64 9.38 -10.99 5.59
CA GLN A 64 10.17 -10.13 6.47
C GLN A 64 9.45 -8.83 6.83
N LEU A 65 8.55 -8.34 5.97
CA LEU A 65 7.70 -7.18 6.24
C LEU A 65 6.51 -7.50 7.17
N GLY A 66 6.36 -8.75 7.59
CA GLY A 66 5.32 -9.20 8.52
C GLY A 66 4.04 -9.71 7.85
N PHE A 67 4.02 -9.85 6.51
CA PHE A 67 2.92 -10.49 5.82
C PHE A 67 2.97 -12.01 6.00
N GLY A 68 1.84 -12.69 5.78
CA GLY A 68 1.77 -14.14 5.94
C GLY A 68 1.84 -14.64 7.38
N ALA A 69 1.85 -13.75 8.37
CA ALA A 69 1.93 -14.06 9.80
C ALA A 69 0.98 -13.16 10.61
N LYS A 70 0.65 -13.61 11.82
CA LYS A 70 -0.07 -12.75 12.77
C LYS A 70 0.83 -11.61 13.24
N THR A 71 0.26 -10.42 13.40
CA THR A 71 0.98 -9.28 13.97
C THR A 71 1.20 -9.43 15.49
N GLY A 72 0.57 -10.41 16.10
CA GLY A 72 0.66 -10.68 17.53
C GLY A 72 -0.20 -9.77 18.40
N LEU A 73 -1.25 -9.17 17.82
CA LEU A 73 -2.24 -8.39 18.55
C LEU A 73 -2.90 -9.28 19.60
N PRO A 74 -2.78 -8.98 20.93
CA PRO A 74 -3.32 -9.83 21.95
C PRO A 74 -4.84 -9.77 22.01
N ASP A 75 -5.46 -10.89 22.36
CA ASP A 75 -6.87 -11.03 22.67
C ASP A 75 -7.86 -10.73 21.53
N LEU A 76 -7.35 -10.56 20.31
CA LEU A 76 -8.17 -10.40 19.11
C LEU A 76 -7.81 -11.46 18.07
N PRO A 77 -8.80 -11.97 17.33
CA PRO A 77 -8.53 -12.92 16.26
C PRO A 77 -7.80 -12.23 15.11
N GLU A 78 -6.76 -12.89 14.60
CA GLU A 78 -6.02 -12.43 13.43
C GLU A 78 -6.01 -13.52 12.34
N LEU A 79 -6.18 -13.11 11.09
CA LEU A 79 -5.92 -13.94 9.93
C LEU A 79 -4.44 -13.81 9.53
N LEU A 80 -3.87 -14.92 9.06
CA LEU A 80 -2.47 -14.95 8.60
C LEU A 80 -2.28 -14.21 7.26
N GLY A 81 -3.34 -14.09 6.47
CA GLY A 81 -3.17 -13.74 5.06
C GLY A 81 -2.49 -14.86 4.28
N GLN A 82 -2.01 -14.54 3.09
CA GLN A 82 -1.29 -15.47 2.22
C GLN A 82 -0.30 -14.69 1.35
N ILE A 83 0.93 -15.16 1.32
CA ILE A 83 1.96 -14.72 0.38
C ILE A 83 2.31 -15.94 -0.47
N PRO A 84 1.96 -15.94 -1.75
CA PRO A 84 2.31 -17.04 -2.66
C PRO A 84 3.83 -17.20 -2.79
N SER A 85 4.28 -18.42 -3.01
CA SER A 85 5.69 -18.75 -3.21
C SER A 85 5.82 -20.05 -3.99
N PRO A 86 7.00 -20.44 -4.48
CA PRO A 86 7.20 -21.75 -5.11
C PRO A 86 6.75 -22.92 -4.25
N ASP A 87 6.88 -22.80 -2.92
CA ASP A 87 6.46 -23.84 -1.96
C ASP A 87 4.99 -23.73 -1.56
N ASN A 88 4.36 -22.57 -1.81
CA ASN A 88 2.96 -22.29 -1.51
C ASN A 88 2.36 -21.44 -2.64
N ILE A 89 2.01 -22.08 -3.73
CA ILE A 89 1.60 -21.46 -4.99
C ILE A 89 0.27 -20.70 -4.96
N GLY A 90 -0.46 -20.76 -3.83
CA GLY A 90 -1.75 -20.09 -3.69
C GLY A 90 -2.92 -20.90 -4.25
N GLN A 91 -4.12 -20.48 -3.89
CA GLN A 91 -5.36 -21.20 -4.17
C GLN A 91 -5.70 -21.23 -5.67
N ILE A 92 -5.53 -20.09 -6.36
CA ILE A 92 -5.84 -19.99 -7.79
C ILE A 92 -4.97 -20.97 -8.61
N ALA A 93 -3.69 -21.01 -8.32
CA ALA A 93 -2.78 -21.92 -9.02
C ALA A 93 -3.12 -23.41 -8.74
N ILE A 94 -3.49 -23.75 -7.50
CA ILE A 94 -3.94 -25.08 -7.11
C ILE A 94 -5.20 -25.46 -7.90
N GLU A 95 -6.19 -24.59 -7.97
CA GLU A 95 -7.44 -24.83 -8.71
C GLU A 95 -7.21 -25.00 -10.21
N GLN A 96 -6.21 -24.30 -10.76
CA GLN A 96 -5.80 -24.43 -12.16
C GLN A 96 -4.90 -25.65 -12.42
N GLY A 97 -4.47 -26.37 -11.37
CA GLY A 97 -3.60 -27.55 -11.47
C GLY A 97 -2.20 -27.23 -12.01
N ARG A 98 -1.70 -26.00 -11.78
CA ARG A 98 -0.37 -25.54 -12.23
C ARG A 98 0.58 -25.30 -11.07
N SER A 99 1.86 -25.30 -11.36
CA SER A 99 2.93 -24.90 -10.44
C SER A 99 3.25 -23.42 -10.60
N TRP A 100 4.06 -22.89 -9.68
CA TRP A 100 4.60 -21.53 -9.74
C TRP A 100 5.24 -21.22 -11.09
N ASP A 101 4.96 -20.02 -11.60
CA ASP A 101 5.59 -19.50 -12.80
C ASP A 101 5.88 -17.99 -12.68
N VAL A 102 6.38 -17.38 -13.74
CA VAL A 102 6.70 -15.95 -13.75
C VAL A 102 5.47 -15.06 -13.55
N VAL A 103 4.29 -15.50 -13.98
CA VAL A 103 3.05 -14.71 -13.85
C VAL A 103 2.67 -14.54 -12.39
N ASP A 104 2.93 -15.54 -11.54
CA ASP A 104 2.72 -15.42 -10.09
C ASP A 104 3.60 -14.34 -9.50
N ALA A 105 4.88 -14.28 -9.86
CA ALA A 105 5.80 -13.23 -9.43
C ALA A 105 5.41 -11.83 -9.95
N LEU A 106 4.88 -11.75 -11.18
CA LEU A 106 4.39 -10.48 -11.74
C LEU A 106 3.14 -9.99 -11.02
N ASN A 107 2.23 -10.88 -10.65
CA ASN A 107 1.08 -10.55 -9.82
C ASN A 107 1.50 -10.13 -8.41
N GLU A 108 2.37 -10.91 -7.78
CA GLU A 108 2.81 -10.66 -6.41
C GLU A 108 3.51 -9.30 -6.25
N VAL A 109 4.37 -8.93 -7.21
CA VAL A 109 5.16 -7.69 -7.13
C VAL A 109 4.30 -6.41 -7.11
N ILE A 110 3.08 -6.49 -7.63
CA ILE A 110 2.09 -5.39 -7.60
C ILE A 110 0.96 -5.64 -6.57
N GLY A 111 1.05 -6.73 -5.79
CA GLY A 111 0.07 -7.05 -4.74
C GLY A 111 -1.25 -7.62 -5.26
N GLN A 112 -1.23 -8.28 -6.41
CA GLN A 112 -2.39 -8.93 -7.04
C GLN A 112 -2.31 -10.46 -6.96
N GLY A 113 -3.22 -11.13 -7.65
CA GLY A 113 -3.27 -12.59 -7.68
C GLY A 113 -3.69 -13.19 -6.33
N ASP A 114 -2.93 -14.17 -5.86
CA ASP A 114 -3.21 -14.86 -4.59
C ASP A 114 -2.61 -14.19 -3.34
N VAL A 115 -2.10 -12.96 -3.45
CA VAL A 115 -1.68 -12.16 -2.30
C VAL A 115 -2.90 -11.78 -1.47
N LYS A 116 -2.94 -12.22 -0.20
CA LYS A 116 -4.00 -11.90 0.76
C LYS A 116 -3.39 -11.32 2.02
N VAL A 117 -3.78 -10.09 2.35
CA VAL A 117 -3.27 -9.37 3.51
C VAL A 117 -4.41 -8.75 4.31
N THR A 118 -4.19 -8.51 5.57
CA THR A 118 -5.14 -7.80 6.43
C THR A 118 -4.76 -6.32 6.56
N PRO A 119 -5.72 -5.41 6.80
CA PRO A 119 -5.40 -4.00 7.03
C PRO A 119 -4.39 -3.78 8.15
N ILE A 120 -4.44 -4.60 9.22
CA ILE A 120 -3.47 -4.48 10.31
C ILE A 120 -2.05 -4.87 9.88
N GLN A 121 -1.88 -5.87 9.00
CA GLN A 121 -0.57 -6.23 8.45
C GLN A 121 -0.01 -5.09 7.58
N VAL A 122 -0.85 -4.47 6.74
CA VAL A 122 -0.44 -3.31 5.93
C VAL A 122 -0.06 -2.12 6.83
N GLY A 123 -0.84 -1.83 7.86
CA GLY A 123 -0.50 -0.82 8.87
C GLY A 123 0.81 -1.12 9.58
N HIS A 124 1.03 -2.38 9.96
CA HIS A 124 2.25 -2.84 10.63
C HIS A 124 3.50 -2.67 9.75
N MET A 125 3.40 -3.01 8.45
CA MET A 125 4.45 -2.71 7.46
C MET A 125 4.75 -1.20 7.40
N MET A 126 3.71 -0.36 7.33
CA MET A 126 3.89 1.10 7.28
C MET A 126 4.57 1.64 8.55
N VAL A 127 4.25 1.10 9.73
CA VAL A 127 4.96 1.41 10.99
C VAL A 127 6.44 1.06 10.86
N ALA A 128 6.77 -0.14 10.35
CA ALA A 128 8.17 -0.57 10.20
C ALA A 128 8.93 0.31 9.21
N ILE A 129 8.35 0.65 8.06
CA ILE A 129 8.97 1.58 7.09
C ILE A 129 9.20 2.95 7.76
N ALA A 130 8.19 3.47 8.46
CA ALA A 130 8.25 4.78 9.09
C ALA A 130 9.35 4.91 10.15
N ASN A 131 9.52 3.89 10.99
CA ASN A 131 10.41 3.90 12.15
C ASN A 131 11.84 3.40 11.90
N GLY A 132 12.18 3.05 10.66
CA GLY A 132 13.54 2.59 10.34
C GLY A 132 13.71 1.08 10.29
N GLY A 133 12.62 0.32 10.24
CA GLY A 133 12.62 -1.13 10.00
C GLY A 133 12.23 -2.01 11.18
N THR A 134 11.83 -1.45 12.31
CA THR A 134 11.42 -2.25 13.48
C THR A 134 9.96 -2.65 13.38
N LEU A 135 9.68 -3.93 13.49
CA LEU A 135 8.34 -4.49 13.63
C LEU A 135 7.96 -4.52 15.12
N TRP A 136 6.92 -3.79 15.48
CA TRP A 136 6.44 -3.70 16.86
C TRP A 136 5.17 -4.51 17.04
N ARG A 137 5.07 -5.26 18.13
CA ARG A 137 3.83 -5.95 18.50
C ARG A 137 2.73 -4.91 18.78
N PRO A 138 1.62 -4.92 18.03
CA PRO A 138 0.51 -4.02 18.32
C PRO A 138 -0.23 -4.43 19.59
N TRP A 139 -0.85 -3.48 20.27
CA TRP A 139 -1.77 -3.73 21.38
C TRP A 139 -2.85 -2.65 21.44
N VAL A 140 -4.02 -2.98 21.96
CA VAL A 140 -5.16 -2.05 22.10
C VAL A 140 -5.46 -1.71 23.56
N VAL A 141 -4.94 -2.49 24.49
CA VAL A 141 -5.12 -2.25 25.93
C VAL A 141 -3.85 -1.64 26.50
N GLN A 142 -3.91 -0.35 26.83
CA GLN A 142 -2.78 0.36 27.45
C GLN A 142 -2.59 -0.01 28.91
N GLY A 143 -3.67 -0.23 29.62
CA GLY A 143 -3.61 -0.62 31.03
C GLY A 143 -4.94 -1.13 31.57
N VAL A 144 -4.87 -1.95 32.57
CA VAL A 144 -6.02 -2.46 33.32
C VAL A 144 -5.78 -2.23 34.82
N GLY A 145 -6.77 -1.69 35.52
CA GLY A 145 -6.68 -1.43 36.97
C GLY A 145 -7.29 -0.09 37.34
N THR A 146 -7.06 0.34 38.57
CA THR A 146 -7.45 1.64 39.10
C THR A 146 -6.26 2.61 39.09
N SER A 147 -6.51 3.91 39.22
CA SER A 147 -5.45 4.92 39.31
C SER A 147 -4.52 4.58 40.49
N GLY A 148 -3.23 4.39 40.20
CA GLY A 148 -2.21 4.03 41.18
C GLY A 148 -2.11 2.53 41.53
N ASN A 149 -2.99 1.66 40.98
CA ASN A 149 -2.93 0.22 41.17
C ASN A 149 -3.27 -0.53 39.88
N SER A 150 -2.36 -0.45 38.90
CA SER A 150 -2.49 -1.15 37.64
C SER A 150 -2.10 -2.62 37.77
N THR A 151 -2.98 -3.51 37.33
CA THR A 151 -2.73 -4.95 37.25
C THR A 151 -2.07 -5.35 35.92
N TYR A 152 -2.16 -4.50 34.93
CA TYR A 152 -1.51 -4.65 33.63
C TYR A 152 -1.15 -3.26 33.09
N THR A 153 0.01 -3.16 32.46
CA THR A 153 0.42 -1.98 31.68
C THR A 153 1.05 -2.46 30.39
N GLY A 154 0.47 -2.03 29.27
CA GLY A 154 1.03 -2.31 27.94
C GLY A 154 2.39 -1.64 27.78
N ALA A 155 3.34 -2.37 27.21
CA ALA A 155 4.67 -1.85 26.91
C ALA A 155 5.07 -2.20 25.47
N PRO A 156 5.83 -1.31 24.78
CA PRO A 156 6.34 -1.60 23.45
C PRO A 156 7.19 -2.89 23.45
N GLN A 157 6.89 -3.79 22.50
CA GLN A 157 7.64 -5.04 22.31
C GLN A 157 8.06 -5.15 20.86
N ALA A 158 9.37 -5.09 20.58
CA ALA A 158 9.91 -5.36 19.27
C ALA A 158 9.81 -6.87 18.96
N GLN A 159 9.31 -7.21 17.77
CA GLN A 159 9.19 -8.59 17.28
C GLN A 159 10.32 -8.94 16.32
N GLY A 160 10.91 -7.94 15.68
CA GLY A 160 11.97 -8.12 14.72
C GLY A 160 12.36 -6.82 14.03
N THR A 161 13.32 -6.95 13.12
CA THR A 161 13.79 -5.82 12.30
C THR A 161 13.88 -6.29 10.85
N ILE A 162 13.39 -5.48 9.93
CA ILE A 162 13.50 -5.75 8.50
C ILE A 162 14.98 -5.61 8.11
N ASN A 163 15.53 -6.63 7.47
CA ASN A 163 16.90 -6.58 6.97
C ASN A 163 16.98 -5.77 5.66
N ILE A 164 16.99 -4.45 5.77
CA ILE A 164 17.04 -3.52 4.66
C ILE A 164 18.15 -2.49 4.88
N GLN A 165 18.92 -2.19 3.82
CA GLN A 165 19.94 -1.15 3.90
C GLN A 165 19.28 0.23 4.10
N PRO A 166 19.81 1.11 4.95
CA PRO A 166 19.25 2.44 5.21
C PRO A 166 18.99 3.25 3.93
N LYS A 167 19.92 3.24 2.99
CA LYS A 167 19.79 3.93 1.70
C LYS A 167 18.58 3.43 0.88
N VAL A 168 18.28 2.14 0.94
CA VAL A 168 17.13 1.55 0.24
C VAL A 168 15.83 1.99 0.92
N LEU A 169 15.80 1.95 2.25
CA LEU A 169 14.67 2.43 3.03
C LEU A 169 14.39 3.91 2.80
N ASP A 170 15.45 4.74 2.73
CA ASP A 170 15.32 6.16 2.38
C ASP A 170 14.72 6.36 0.98
N GLY A 171 15.13 5.55 0.00
CA GLY A 171 14.55 5.57 -1.34
C GLY A 171 13.06 5.20 -1.33
N ILE A 172 12.67 4.19 -0.55
CA ILE A 172 11.26 3.81 -0.37
C ILE A 172 10.47 4.98 0.25
N LYS A 173 10.98 5.58 1.32
CA LYS A 173 10.34 6.75 1.96
C LYS A 173 10.20 7.92 1.00
N GLN A 174 11.22 8.22 0.19
CA GLN A 174 11.15 9.27 -0.83
C GLN A 174 10.05 8.97 -1.84
N GLY A 175 9.94 7.73 -2.34
CA GLY A 175 8.88 7.32 -3.25
C GLY A 175 7.49 7.46 -2.64
N LEU A 176 7.29 7.01 -1.39
CA LEU A 176 6.03 7.14 -0.66
C LEU A 176 5.63 8.61 -0.43
N CYS A 177 6.59 9.49 -0.14
CA CYS A 177 6.32 10.92 -0.02
C CYS A 177 6.02 11.55 -1.40
N GLY A 178 6.68 11.08 -2.46
CA GLY A 178 6.37 11.49 -3.83
C GLY A 178 4.91 11.21 -4.21
N VAL A 179 4.34 10.07 -3.80
CA VAL A 179 2.92 9.72 -4.06
C VAL A 179 1.96 10.83 -3.63
N THR A 180 2.26 11.55 -2.55
CA THR A 180 1.41 12.57 -1.97
C THR A 180 1.81 13.99 -2.35
N MET A 181 3.08 14.22 -2.69
CA MET A 181 3.65 15.56 -2.85
C MET A 181 4.00 15.92 -4.29
N ASP A 182 4.19 14.94 -5.17
CA ASP A 182 4.57 15.20 -6.56
C ASP A 182 3.34 15.51 -7.41
N ASP A 183 3.28 16.74 -7.94
CA ASP A 183 2.14 17.24 -8.71
C ASP A 183 1.98 16.55 -10.07
N ASN A 184 3.02 15.88 -10.59
CA ASN A 184 3.03 15.27 -11.91
C ASN A 184 2.89 13.74 -11.87
N LEU A 185 3.56 13.09 -10.91
CA LEU A 185 3.63 11.64 -10.81
C LEU A 185 2.83 11.07 -9.64
N GLY A 186 2.55 11.89 -8.62
CA GLY A 186 1.95 11.43 -7.37
C GLY A 186 0.49 11.01 -7.52
N THR A 187 0.19 9.73 -7.31
CA THR A 187 -1.17 9.18 -7.46
C THR A 187 -2.16 9.66 -6.39
N ALA A 188 -1.67 10.26 -5.31
CA ALA A 188 -2.48 10.77 -4.20
C ALA A 188 -2.51 12.31 -4.10
N HIS A 189 -1.77 13.00 -4.94
CA HIS A 189 -1.64 14.45 -4.90
C HIS A 189 -2.98 15.18 -5.00
N TRP A 190 -3.92 14.71 -5.81
CA TRP A 190 -5.17 15.39 -6.09
C TRP A 190 -6.06 15.59 -4.84
N PHE A 191 -6.19 14.60 -3.94
CA PHE A 191 -6.99 14.72 -2.72
C PHE A 191 -6.24 15.41 -1.58
N LEU A 192 -4.92 15.61 -1.74
CA LEU A 192 -4.07 16.38 -0.83
C LEU A 192 -3.79 17.80 -1.34
N ARG A 193 -4.47 18.23 -2.42
CA ARG A 193 -4.41 19.62 -2.87
C ARG A 193 -4.69 20.55 -1.70
N ASN A 194 -3.88 21.58 -1.54
CA ASN A 194 -3.92 22.52 -0.42
C ASN A 194 -3.53 21.90 0.95
N TRP A 195 -2.89 20.73 0.97
CA TRP A 195 -2.28 20.23 2.20
C TRP A 195 -1.04 21.03 2.56
N ASP A 196 -0.93 21.43 3.84
CA ASP A 196 0.27 22.10 4.33
C ASP A 196 1.35 21.09 4.73
N PHE A 197 2.16 20.66 3.76
CA PHE A 197 3.29 19.74 3.99
C PHE A 197 4.38 20.38 4.88
N GLY A 198 4.42 21.71 5.01
CA GLY A 198 5.29 22.40 5.95
C GLY A 198 4.88 22.20 7.41
N ARG A 199 3.61 21.89 7.65
CA ARG A 199 3.06 21.61 8.98
C ARG A 199 3.09 20.12 9.32
N THR A 200 2.75 19.26 8.37
CA THR A 200 2.64 17.82 8.60
C THR A 200 3.11 17.07 7.38
N ALA A 201 4.17 16.26 7.51
CA ALA A 201 4.59 15.33 6.48
C ALA A 201 3.53 14.21 6.37
N PHE A 202 3.16 13.87 5.14
CA PHE A 202 2.16 12.84 4.84
C PHE A 202 2.64 12.03 3.65
N CYS A 203 3.04 10.80 3.89
CA CYS A 203 3.61 9.93 2.88
C CYS A 203 2.83 8.61 2.86
N GLY A 204 2.53 8.08 1.68
CA GLY A 204 1.72 6.87 1.59
C GLY A 204 1.72 6.24 0.21
N LYS A 205 0.87 5.23 0.02
CA LYS A 205 0.70 4.52 -1.23
C LYS A 205 -0.76 4.19 -1.46
N THR A 206 -1.24 4.54 -2.65
CA THR A 206 -2.53 4.09 -3.17
C THR A 206 -2.45 2.63 -3.60
N GLY A 207 -3.56 1.92 -3.52
CA GLY A 207 -3.71 0.57 -4.05
C GLY A 207 -5.12 0.35 -4.55
N THR A 208 -5.24 -0.47 -5.59
CA THR A 208 -6.50 -0.91 -6.17
C THR A 208 -6.39 -2.41 -6.36
N ALA A 209 -6.98 -3.17 -5.44
CA ALA A 209 -6.91 -4.62 -5.47
C ALA A 209 -8.13 -5.18 -6.22
N GLU A 210 -7.88 -5.95 -7.27
CA GLU A 210 -8.93 -6.60 -8.04
C GLU A 210 -9.76 -7.55 -7.19
N SER A 211 -11.05 -7.61 -7.45
CA SER A 211 -11.99 -8.56 -6.86
C SER A 211 -13.06 -8.94 -7.87
N THR A 212 -13.87 -9.97 -7.55
CA THR A 212 -14.87 -10.54 -8.46
C THR A 212 -16.01 -9.58 -8.84
N ALA A 213 -16.27 -8.54 -8.04
CA ALA A 213 -17.35 -7.59 -8.31
C ALA A 213 -16.80 -6.22 -8.69
N HIS A 214 -16.21 -5.52 -7.73
CA HIS A 214 -15.56 -4.22 -7.94
C HIS A 214 -14.23 -4.21 -7.18
N PRO A 215 -13.20 -3.52 -7.69
CA PRO A 215 -11.92 -3.42 -7.00
C PRO A 215 -12.04 -2.85 -5.59
N ASN A 216 -11.16 -3.28 -4.72
CA ASN A 216 -11.03 -2.78 -3.36
C ASN A 216 -10.03 -1.62 -3.33
N GLY A 217 -10.48 -0.47 -2.85
CA GLY A 217 -9.64 0.72 -2.73
C GLY A 217 -8.79 0.69 -1.46
N TRP A 218 -7.47 0.81 -1.60
CA TRP A 218 -6.52 0.85 -0.50
C TRP A 218 -5.78 2.17 -0.43
N PHE A 219 -5.52 2.64 0.77
CA PHE A 219 -4.50 3.66 1.03
C PHE A 219 -3.80 3.38 2.34
N ALA A 220 -2.48 3.22 2.26
CA ALA A 220 -1.63 3.06 3.43
C ALA A 220 -0.67 4.25 3.53
N ALA A 221 -0.54 4.83 4.72
CA ALA A 221 0.24 6.05 4.93
C ALA A 221 0.87 6.11 6.32
N TYR A 222 1.82 7.00 6.45
CA TYR A 222 2.25 7.52 7.74
C TYR A 222 2.29 9.05 7.69
N ALA A 223 2.09 9.68 8.84
CA ALA A 223 2.16 11.12 8.98
C ALA A 223 2.91 11.51 10.26
N GLY A 224 3.54 12.69 10.22
CA GLY A 224 4.35 13.18 11.33
C GLY A 224 4.77 14.62 11.17
N PRO A 225 5.55 15.16 12.13
CA PRO A 225 6.14 16.48 11.99
C PRO A 225 7.01 16.54 10.74
N PRO A 226 7.06 17.69 10.04
CA PRO A 226 7.88 17.84 8.87
C PRO A 226 9.37 17.80 9.24
N GLY A 227 10.17 17.29 8.32
CA GLY A 227 11.64 17.21 8.46
C GLY A 227 12.16 15.79 8.55
N ALA A 228 13.26 15.52 7.86
CA ALA A 228 13.83 14.19 7.64
C ALA A 228 14.24 13.44 8.93
N ASN A 229 14.45 14.15 10.04
CA ASN A 229 14.96 13.59 11.29
C ASN A 229 13.90 13.39 12.38
N LYS A 230 12.63 13.64 12.06
CA LYS A 230 11.54 13.43 13.03
C LYS A 230 10.78 12.16 12.65
N PRO A 231 10.61 11.23 13.59
CA PRO A 231 9.82 10.04 13.31
C PRO A 231 8.35 10.43 13.07
N PRO A 232 7.64 9.70 12.21
CA PRO A 232 6.20 9.82 12.11
C PRO A 232 5.49 9.45 13.42
N ASP A 233 4.36 10.11 13.67
CA ASP A 233 3.56 9.91 14.88
C ASP A 233 2.48 8.84 14.70
N ILE A 234 1.99 8.69 13.46
CA ILE A 234 0.88 7.78 13.13
C ILE A 234 1.13 7.08 11.81
N ALA A 235 0.79 5.79 11.76
CA ALA A 235 0.63 5.04 10.53
C ALA A 235 -0.82 4.57 10.39
N ILE A 236 -1.32 4.53 9.16
CA ILE A 236 -2.73 4.32 8.85
C ILE A 236 -2.82 3.37 7.66
N ALA A 237 -3.73 2.41 7.72
CA ALA A 237 -4.13 1.62 6.56
C ALA A 237 -5.65 1.62 6.48
N VAL A 238 -6.18 2.01 5.34
CA VAL A 238 -7.61 2.02 5.03
C VAL A 238 -7.87 1.13 3.84
N LEU A 239 -8.84 0.25 3.99
CA LEU A 239 -9.44 -0.56 2.94
C LEU A 239 -10.90 -0.16 2.81
N VAL A 240 -11.33 0.12 1.58
CA VAL A 240 -12.74 0.28 1.22
C VAL A 240 -13.10 -0.85 0.26
N GLU A 241 -13.84 -1.83 0.75
CA GLU A 241 -14.32 -2.94 -0.07
C GLU A 241 -15.23 -2.42 -1.18
N HIS A 242 -15.02 -2.91 -2.40
CA HIS A 242 -15.73 -2.45 -3.61
C HIS A 242 -15.61 -0.94 -3.85
N GLY A 243 -14.59 -0.30 -3.25
CA GLY A 243 -14.37 1.14 -3.28
C GLY A 243 -13.70 1.65 -4.56
N ARG A 244 -13.43 0.78 -5.55
CA ARG A 244 -12.73 1.14 -6.80
C ARG A 244 -11.30 1.63 -6.54
N GLU A 245 -10.95 2.83 -6.99
CA GLU A 245 -9.62 3.40 -6.84
C GLU A 245 -9.32 3.83 -5.40
N GLY A 246 -8.18 3.41 -4.88
CA GLY A 246 -7.76 3.75 -3.52
C GLY A 246 -7.55 5.25 -3.31
N SER A 247 -7.12 5.97 -4.35
CA SER A 247 -7.01 7.42 -4.32
C SER A 247 -8.37 8.13 -4.18
N GLU A 248 -9.44 7.54 -4.71
CA GLU A 248 -10.77 8.14 -4.73
C GLU A 248 -11.55 7.87 -3.44
N THR A 249 -11.34 6.74 -2.81
CA THR A 249 -12.14 6.30 -1.66
C THR A 249 -11.34 6.23 -0.37
N ALA A 250 -10.27 5.42 -0.31
CA ALA A 250 -9.48 5.24 0.90
C ALA A 250 -8.62 6.48 1.23
N GLY A 251 -8.06 7.15 0.24
CA GLY A 251 -7.21 8.33 0.41
C GLY A 251 -7.90 9.49 1.14
N PRO A 252 -9.10 9.93 0.72
CA PRO A 252 -9.87 10.95 1.44
C PRO A 252 -10.16 10.59 2.89
N ILE A 253 -10.42 9.31 3.20
CA ILE A 253 -10.63 8.85 4.58
C ILE A 253 -9.34 9.00 5.39
N VAL A 254 -8.19 8.56 4.83
CA VAL A 254 -6.89 8.70 5.52
C VAL A 254 -6.58 10.18 5.77
N ARG A 255 -6.86 11.07 4.81
CA ARG A 255 -6.70 12.52 5.02
C ARG A 255 -7.52 13.00 6.23
N ARG A 256 -8.78 12.59 6.35
CA ARG A 256 -9.63 12.97 7.50
C ARG A 256 -9.10 12.43 8.82
N ILE A 257 -8.54 11.22 8.85
CA ILE A 257 -7.90 10.65 10.04
C ILE A 257 -6.71 11.51 10.45
N VAL A 258 -5.85 11.91 9.51
CA VAL A 258 -4.69 12.76 9.79
C VAL A 258 -5.11 14.16 10.25
N GLU A 259 -6.12 14.77 9.59
CA GLU A 259 -6.68 16.05 10.02
C GLU A 259 -7.20 15.98 11.46
N ALA A 260 -7.95 14.93 11.80
CA ALA A 260 -8.47 14.74 13.16
C ALA A 260 -7.34 14.54 14.19
N TYR A 261 -6.35 13.71 13.84
CA TYR A 261 -5.22 13.41 14.73
C TYR A 261 -4.39 14.65 15.08
N TYR A 262 -4.14 15.54 14.11
CA TYR A 262 -3.38 16.78 14.31
C TYR A 262 -4.25 17.99 14.62
N HIS A 263 -5.55 17.79 14.87
CA HIS A 263 -6.51 18.87 15.12
C HIS A 263 -6.44 19.98 14.05
N ILE A 264 -6.31 19.55 12.78
CA ILE A 264 -6.34 20.44 11.63
C ILE A 264 -7.81 20.78 11.34
N PRO A 265 -8.22 22.05 11.42
CA PRO A 265 -9.60 22.44 11.11
C PRO A 265 -9.94 22.08 9.66
N TYR A 266 -11.08 21.46 9.48
CA TYR A 266 -11.67 21.29 8.15
C TYR A 266 -13.13 21.75 8.18
N ASN A 267 -13.49 22.55 7.18
CA ASN A 267 -14.88 22.92 6.94
C ASN A 267 -15.39 21.99 5.89
N ALA A 268 -16.40 21.34 5.80
CA ALA A 268 -17.00 20.55 4.73
C ALA A 268 -16.02 19.80 3.78
N TRP A 269 -16.52 19.01 2.86
CA TRP A 269 -15.74 18.42 1.79
C TRP A 269 -15.21 19.54 0.89
N PRO A 270 -13.89 19.55 0.56
CA PRO A 270 -13.37 20.49 -0.43
C PRO A 270 -14.18 20.40 -1.73
N GLU A 271 -14.42 21.54 -2.39
CA GLU A 271 -15.22 21.59 -3.62
C GLU A 271 -14.73 20.62 -4.70
N PHE A 272 -13.40 20.48 -4.84
CA PHE A 272 -12.81 19.55 -5.80
C PHE A 272 -13.09 18.07 -5.48
N TRP A 273 -13.34 17.70 -4.21
CA TRP A 273 -13.81 16.36 -3.85
C TRP A 273 -15.26 16.14 -4.25
N GLN A 274 -16.08 17.19 -4.08
CA GLN A 274 -17.49 17.13 -4.49
C GLN A 274 -17.60 16.96 -6.01
N GLU A 275 -16.80 17.70 -6.77
CA GLU A 275 -16.74 17.57 -8.23
C GLU A 275 -16.30 16.16 -8.67
N GLN A 276 -15.29 15.61 -8.01
CA GLN A 276 -14.80 14.26 -8.30
C GLN A 276 -15.84 13.20 -7.92
N TYR A 277 -16.45 13.32 -6.74
CA TYR A 277 -17.49 12.41 -6.27
C TYR A 277 -18.72 12.42 -7.21
N LEU A 278 -19.14 13.57 -7.68
CA LEU A 278 -20.24 13.70 -8.63
C LEU A 278 -19.91 13.12 -10.03
N LYS A 279 -18.63 13.00 -10.37
CA LYS A 279 -18.19 12.36 -11.60
C LYS A 279 -17.99 10.85 -11.46
N MET A 280 -17.98 10.32 -10.25
CA MET A 280 -17.89 8.87 -10.05
C MET A 280 -19.18 8.21 -10.54
N PRO A 281 -19.09 7.14 -11.33
CA PRO A 281 -20.27 6.33 -11.66
C PRO A 281 -20.90 5.80 -10.37
N ASP A 282 -22.22 5.74 -10.35
CA ASP A 282 -22.95 5.16 -9.22
C ASP A 282 -22.42 3.74 -8.92
N PRO A 283 -21.90 3.48 -7.72
CA PRO A 283 -21.37 2.16 -7.36
C PRO A 283 -22.45 1.06 -7.38
N THR A 284 -23.74 1.46 -7.39
CA THR A 284 -24.87 0.53 -7.50
C THR A 284 -25.35 0.37 -8.94
N ALA A 285 -24.88 1.21 -9.86
CA ALA A 285 -25.21 1.05 -11.26
C ALA A 285 -24.55 -0.25 -11.76
N SER A 286 -25.37 -1.23 -12.13
CA SER A 286 -24.88 -2.43 -12.80
C SER A 286 -24.09 -1.99 -14.04
N ASP A 287 -22.81 -2.39 -14.13
CA ASP A 287 -22.05 -2.24 -15.37
C ASP A 287 -22.86 -2.91 -16.48
N GLY A 288 -23.61 -2.10 -17.26
CA GLY A 288 -24.28 -2.56 -18.46
C GLY A 288 -23.22 -3.03 -19.45
N GLY A 289 -22.90 -4.31 -19.37
CA GLY A 289 -22.18 -5.13 -20.33
C GLY A 289 -21.20 -4.40 -21.24
N ARG A 290 -19.96 -4.25 -20.77
CA ARG A 290 -18.80 -4.17 -21.66
C ARG A 290 -17.95 -5.40 -21.42
N HIS A 291 -18.27 -6.42 -22.19
CA HIS A 291 -17.40 -7.57 -22.44
C HIS A 291 -16.25 -7.18 -23.36
#